data_d4f1c1b92e1a2789bac5bbe2e005bbe3
#
_entry.id   d4f1c1b92e1a2789bac5bbe2e005bbe3
#
_cell.length_a   1.000
_cell.length_b   1.000
_cell.length_c   1.000
_cell.angle_alpha   90.00
_cell.angle_beta   90.00
_cell.angle_gamma   90.00
#
_symmetry.space_group_name_H-M   'P 1'
#
loop_
_entity.id
_entity.type
_entity.pdbx_description
1 polymer ?
#
loop_
_entity_poly.entity_id
_entity_poly.type
_entity_poly.pdbx_seq_one_letter_code
_entity_poly.pdbx_strand_id
1 'polypeptide(L)'
;MRKMLSLIAVIAFGATGFSQAKIEFLAKDNTIDYGTITKDSDNGVRSFEFKNTGNAPLIITNVQSTCGCTVPSKPTEPILPGKTGKIDVKYNMNPGPIRKTITVESNAVNVEGGRVALKIKGEVISKESINILEKKQSLPTSNF
;
A
#
# COMPACT_ATOMS: atom_id res chain seq x y z
N MET A 1 -42.26 -25.84 55.98
CA MET A 1 -41.15 -26.10 55.09
C MET A 1 -41.40 -25.41 53.78
N ARG A 2 -40.86 -24.22 53.58
CA ARG A 2 -41.03 -23.45 52.33
C ARG A 2 -39.70 -23.53 51.55
N LYS A 3 -39.73 -24.30 50.46
CA LYS A 3 -38.61 -24.36 49.53
C LYS A 3 -38.64 -23.14 48.66
N MET A 4 -37.73 -22.22 48.87
CA MET A 4 -37.47 -21.11 47.97
C MET A 4 -36.63 -21.61 46.80
N LEU A 5 -37.24 -21.73 45.64
CA LEU A 5 -36.52 -21.94 44.37
C LEU A 5 -35.91 -20.60 43.95
N SER A 6 -34.59 -20.52 44.07
CA SER A 6 -33.80 -19.38 43.56
C SER A 6 -33.61 -19.59 42.05
N LEU A 7 -34.33 -18.83 41.25
CA LEU A 7 -34.17 -18.82 39.80
C LEU A 7 -33.00 -17.92 39.44
N ILE A 8 -31.84 -18.54 39.21
CA ILE A 8 -30.68 -17.81 38.71
C ILE A 8 -30.89 -17.61 37.19
N ALA A 9 -31.30 -16.41 36.83
CA ALA A 9 -31.33 -15.99 35.45
C ALA A 9 -29.90 -15.72 34.99
N VAL A 10 -29.32 -16.66 34.27
CA VAL A 10 -28.05 -16.45 33.55
C VAL A 10 -28.38 -15.58 32.33
N ILE A 11 -28.11 -14.28 32.47
CA ILE A 11 -28.13 -13.36 31.35
C ILE A 11 -26.88 -13.66 30.53
N ALA A 12 -27.01 -14.47 29.51
CA ALA A 12 -25.98 -14.60 28.48
C ALA A 12 -25.89 -13.27 27.71
N PHE A 13 -24.96 -12.42 28.11
CA PHE A 13 -24.53 -11.28 27.28
C PHE A 13 -23.95 -11.84 25.99
N GLY A 14 -24.78 -11.98 24.98
CA GLY A 14 -24.33 -12.26 23.62
C GLY A 14 -23.52 -11.04 23.17
N ALA A 15 -22.20 -11.17 23.19
CA ALA A 15 -21.33 -10.23 22.52
C ALA A 15 -21.63 -10.32 21.02
N THR A 16 -22.49 -9.44 20.53
CA THR A 16 -22.64 -9.18 19.09
C THR A 16 -21.35 -8.54 18.62
N GLY A 17 -20.36 -9.38 18.38
CA GLY A 17 -19.12 -8.94 17.75
C GLY A 17 -19.45 -8.45 16.34
N PHE A 18 -19.40 -7.14 16.14
CA PHE A 18 -19.51 -6.59 14.80
C PHE A 18 -18.38 -7.14 13.95
N SER A 19 -18.74 -7.84 12.87
CA SER A 19 -17.78 -8.35 11.88
C SER A 19 -17.26 -7.17 11.08
N GLN A 20 -15.97 -6.83 11.24
CA GLN A 20 -15.34 -5.66 10.65
C GLN A 20 -14.02 -6.03 9.98
N ALA A 21 -13.92 -5.75 8.70
CA ALA A 21 -12.64 -5.79 7.99
C ALA A 21 -11.83 -4.52 8.32
N LYS A 22 -10.53 -4.68 8.52
CA LYS A 22 -9.58 -3.57 8.74
C LYS A 22 -8.35 -3.77 7.89
N ILE A 23 -7.82 -2.69 7.37
CA ILE A 23 -6.62 -2.70 6.53
C ILE A 23 -5.48 -1.94 7.18
N GLU A 24 -4.29 -2.53 7.16
CA GLU A 24 -3.05 -1.90 7.60
C GLU A 24 -1.96 -2.17 6.58
N PHE A 25 -1.41 -1.11 5.99
CA PHE A 25 -0.26 -1.20 5.09
C PHE A 25 1.04 -1.21 5.86
N LEU A 26 1.99 -2.06 5.44
CA LEU A 26 3.29 -2.22 6.11
C LEU A 26 4.28 -1.14 5.69
N ALA A 27 4.08 -0.51 4.53
CA ALA A 27 4.92 0.58 4.07
C ALA A 27 4.78 1.81 4.98
N LYS A 28 5.90 2.35 5.42
CA LYS A 28 5.93 3.56 6.25
C LYS A 28 5.22 4.71 5.54
N ASP A 29 4.26 5.34 6.25
CA ASP A 29 3.45 6.44 5.71
C ASP A 29 2.76 6.10 4.37
N ASN A 30 2.46 4.81 4.14
CA ASN A 30 1.87 4.30 2.90
C ASN A 30 2.66 4.72 1.64
N THR A 31 3.99 4.84 1.77
CA THR A 31 4.86 5.35 0.72
C THR A 31 5.99 4.37 0.42
N ILE A 32 6.24 4.14 -0.86
CA ILE A 32 7.43 3.44 -1.35
C ILE A 32 8.32 4.43 -2.09
N ASP A 33 9.58 4.48 -1.69
CA ASP A 33 10.60 5.28 -2.34
C ASP A 33 11.43 4.40 -3.27
N TYR A 34 11.39 4.71 -4.56
CA TYR A 34 12.22 4.04 -5.57
C TYR A 34 13.68 4.47 -5.50
N GLY A 35 13.96 5.61 -4.84
CA GLY A 35 15.28 6.23 -4.92
C GLY A 35 15.58 6.77 -6.31
N THR A 36 16.84 6.76 -6.68
CA THR A 36 17.30 7.12 -8.03
C THR A 36 17.56 5.85 -8.82
N ILE A 37 16.79 5.62 -9.86
CA ILE A 37 16.80 4.40 -10.66
C ILE A 37 16.92 4.70 -12.16
N THR A 38 17.36 3.71 -12.93
CA THR A 38 17.40 3.77 -14.39
C THR A 38 16.53 2.67 -14.98
N LYS A 39 16.05 2.88 -16.21
CA LYS A 39 15.26 1.89 -16.93
C LYS A 39 16.00 0.55 -17.15
N ASP A 40 17.32 0.57 -17.18
CA ASP A 40 18.12 -0.64 -17.38
C ASP A 40 18.38 -1.39 -16.06
N SER A 41 18.34 -0.69 -14.93
CA SER A 41 18.63 -1.27 -13.61
C SER A 41 17.38 -1.69 -12.84
N ASP A 42 16.19 -1.22 -13.25
CA ASP A 42 14.96 -1.43 -12.52
C ASP A 42 13.77 -1.66 -13.49
N ASN A 43 12.89 -2.57 -13.12
CA ASN A 43 11.69 -2.86 -13.91
C ASN A 43 10.48 -2.01 -13.54
N GLY A 44 10.61 -1.14 -12.55
CA GLY A 44 9.55 -0.26 -12.09
C GLY A 44 8.48 -0.93 -11.22
N VAL A 45 8.63 -2.20 -10.87
CA VAL A 45 7.63 -2.92 -10.07
C VAL A 45 7.93 -2.78 -8.58
N ARG A 46 6.89 -2.45 -7.82
CA ARG A 46 6.91 -2.45 -6.34
C ARG A 46 5.62 -3.06 -5.82
N SER A 47 5.69 -3.66 -4.64
CA SER A 47 4.54 -4.25 -3.96
C SER A 47 4.26 -3.54 -2.66
N PHE A 48 3.01 -3.12 -2.47
CA PHE A 48 2.50 -2.67 -1.19
C PHE A 48 1.88 -3.85 -0.47
N GLU A 49 2.52 -4.29 0.58
CA GLU A 49 1.97 -5.34 1.45
C GLU A 49 1.03 -4.73 2.48
N PHE A 50 -0.06 -5.43 2.75
CA PHE A 50 -1.02 -5.04 3.76
C PHE A 50 -1.53 -6.26 4.52
N LYS A 51 -2.07 -6.02 5.70
CA LYS A 51 -2.66 -7.02 6.58
C LYS A 51 -4.12 -6.69 6.87
N ASN A 52 -4.95 -7.71 6.93
CA ASN A 52 -6.28 -7.59 7.50
C ASN A 52 -6.19 -7.73 9.03
N THR A 53 -6.31 -6.62 9.73
CA THR A 53 -6.26 -6.57 11.21
C THR A 53 -7.64 -6.65 11.85
N GLY A 54 -8.68 -6.82 11.04
CA GLY A 54 -10.05 -6.98 11.49
C GLY A 54 -10.43 -8.43 11.77
N ASN A 55 -11.73 -8.65 11.93
CA ASN A 55 -12.32 -9.97 12.20
C ASN A 55 -13.29 -10.43 11.09
N ALA A 56 -13.33 -9.73 9.98
CA ALA A 56 -14.09 -10.07 8.78
C ALA A 56 -13.20 -10.11 7.55
N PRO A 57 -13.55 -10.83 6.48
CA PRO A 57 -12.80 -10.81 5.23
C PRO A 57 -12.65 -9.41 4.66
N LEU A 58 -11.43 -9.04 4.30
CA LEU A 58 -11.11 -7.76 3.65
C LEU A 58 -11.17 -7.93 2.14
N ILE A 59 -11.99 -7.12 1.50
CA ILE A 59 -12.17 -7.14 0.04
C ILE A 59 -11.61 -5.84 -0.53
N ILE A 60 -10.65 -5.96 -1.44
CA ILE A 60 -10.17 -4.83 -2.23
C ILE A 60 -11.08 -4.69 -3.44
N THR A 61 -11.90 -3.66 -3.45
CA THR A 61 -12.91 -3.46 -4.50
C THR A 61 -12.33 -2.80 -5.74
N ASN A 62 -11.40 -1.86 -5.54
CA ASN A 62 -10.81 -1.13 -6.64
C ASN A 62 -9.40 -0.61 -6.29
N VAL A 63 -8.56 -0.47 -7.30
CA VAL A 63 -7.25 0.17 -7.19
C VAL A 63 -7.03 1.03 -8.42
N GLN A 64 -6.81 2.32 -8.21
CA GLN A 64 -6.65 3.31 -9.28
C GLN A 64 -5.37 4.11 -9.09
N SER A 65 -4.74 4.46 -10.19
CA SER A 65 -3.63 5.42 -10.21
C SER A 65 -4.09 6.77 -10.77
N THR A 66 -3.40 7.84 -10.36
CA THR A 66 -3.64 9.20 -10.86
C THR A 66 -3.26 9.40 -12.32
N CYS A 67 -2.50 8.48 -12.92
CA CYS A 67 -2.17 8.51 -14.35
C CYS A 67 -1.98 7.11 -14.92
N GLY A 68 -2.09 6.97 -16.25
CA GLY A 68 -1.85 5.72 -16.97
C GLY A 68 -0.38 5.25 -16.99
N CYS A 69 0.55 6.06 -16.47
CA CYS A 69 1.97 5.69 -16.34
C CYS A 69 2.25 4.72 -15.19
N THR A 70 1.27 4.46 -14.36
CA THR A 70 1.33 3.55 -13.24
C THR A 70 0.18 2.56 -13.34
N VAL A 71 0.49 1.28 -13.40
CA VAL A 71 -0.51 0.22 -13.52
C VAL A 71 -0.54 -0.58 -12.22
N PRO A 72 -1.57 -0.40 -11.38
CA PRO A 72 -1.75 -1.21 -10.19
C PRO A 72 -2.49 -2.51 -10.51
N SER A 73 -2.19 -3.55 -9.74
CA SER A 73 -2.97 -4.78 -9.72
C SER A 73 -3.52 -5.03 -8.33
N LYS A 74 -4.71 -5.59 -8.24
CA LYS A 74 -5.37 -5.88 -6.98
C LYS A 74 -5.52 -7.38 -6.73
N PRO A 75 -5.58 -7.81 -5.46
CA PRO A 75 -5.99 -9.18 -5.13
C PRO A 75 -7.41 -9.47 -5.65
N THR A 76 -7.61 -10.66 -6.18
CA THR A 76 -8.92 -11.13 -6.67
C THR A 76 -9.74 -11.81 -5.58
N GLU A 77 -9.05 -12.34 -4.56
CA GLU A 77 -9.67 -13.05 -3.45
C GLU A 77 -9.72 -12.20 -2.18
N PRO A 78 -10.74 -12.40 -1.33
CA PRO A 78 -10.80 -11.75 -0.03
C PRO A 78 -9.60 -12.14 0.85
N ILE A 79 -9.09 -11.18 1.60
CA ILE A 79 -8.01 -11.39 2.57
C ILE A 79 -8.65 -11.73 3.92
N LEU A 80 -8.45 -12.96 4.38
CA LEU A 80 -9.01 -13.43 5.64
C LEU A 80 -8.41 -12.71 6.84
N PRO A 81 -9.12 -12.66 7.99
CA PRO A 81 -8.61 -12.04 9.21
C PRO A 81 -7.22 -12.54 9.60
N GLY A 82 -6.30 -11.63 9.90
CA GLY A 82 -4.92 -11.94 10.25
C GLY A 82 -4.00 -12.31 9.09
N LYS A 83 -4.53 -12.41 7.88
CA LYS A 83 -3.76 -12.71 6.67
C LYS A 83 -3.25 -11.42 6.00
N THR A 84 -2.23 -11.59 5.17
CA THR A 84 -1.62 -10.53 4.37
C THR A 84 -2.00 -10.64 2.91
N GLY A 85 -2.05 -9.49 2.24
CA GLY A 85 -2.19 -9.38 0.80
C GLY A 85 -1.19 -8.38 0.25
N LYS A 86 -1.16 -8.24 -1.06
CA LYS A 86 -0.29 -7.27 -1.71
C LYS A 86 -0.99 -6.62 -2.90
N ILE A 87 -0.59 -5.39 -3.16
CA ILE A 87 -0.95 -4.63 -4.36
C ILE A 87 0.33 -4.35 -5.11
N ASP A 88 0.48 -4.94 -6.29
CA ASP A 88 1.63 -4.69 -7.14
C ASP A 88 1.39 -3.43 -7.97
N VAL A 89 2.40 -2.59 -8.06
CA VAL A 89 2.36 -1.33 -8.79
C VAL A 89 3.53 -1.32 -9.77
N LYS A 90 3.23 -1.16 -11.05
CA LYS A 90 4.25 -1.04 -12.10
C LYS A 90 4.30 0.40 -12.62
N TYR A 91 5.42 1.05 -12.44
CA TYR A 91 5.71 2.35 -13.03
C TYR A 91 6.37 2.19 -14.40
N ASN A 92 6.00 3.01 -15.39
CA ASN A 92 6.48 2.87 -16.77
C ASN A 92 7.91 3.35 -17.02
N MET A 93 8.61 3.77 -15.98
CA MET A 93 10.02 4.19 -16.04
C MET A 93 10.31 5.36 -16.96
N ASN A 94 9.37 6.27 -17.11
CA ASN A 94 9.62 7.54 -17.80
C ASN A 94 10.66 8.37 -17.02
N PRO A 95 11.68 8.91 -17.69
CA PRO A 95 12.67 9.77 -17.05
C PRO A 95 12.03 10.96 -16.35
N GLY A 96 12.57 11.29 -15.18
CA GLY A 96 12.10 12.38 -14.34
C GLY A 96 11.65 11.94 -12.95
N PRO A 97 11.11 12.87 -12.14
CA PRO A 97 10.67 12.58 -10.79
C PRO A 97 9.43 11.68 -10.79
N ILE A 98 9.44 10.70 -9.89
CA ILE A 98 8.28 9.84 -9.61
C ILE A 98 7.50 10.46 -8.46
N ARG A 99 6.25 10.83 -8.71
CA ARG A 99 5.30 11.33 -7.69
C ARG A 99 3.90 10.92 -8.11
N LYS A 100 3.50 9.72 -7.70
CA LYS A 100 2.18 9.19 -8.06
C LYS A 100 1.45 8.71 -6.82
N THR A 101 0.14 8.82 -6.87
CA THR A 101 -0.76 8.33 -5.84
C THR A 101 -1.61 7.21 -6.42
N ILE A 102 -1.72 6.13 -5.67
CA ILE A 102 -2.59 5.01 -5.97
C ILE A 102 -3.68 5.00 -4.90
N THR A 103 -4.93 5.05 -5.31
CA THR A 103 -6.07 4.95 -4.40
C THR A 103 -6.55 3.52 -4.33
N VAL A 104 -6.59 2.98 -3.13
CA VAL A 104 -7.12 1.64 -2.84
C VAL A 104 -8.48 1.79 -2.20
N GLU A 105 -9.48 1.13 -2.75
CA GLU A 105 -10.83 1.08 -2.21
C GLU A 105 -11.13 -0.33 -1.69
N SER A 106 -11.70 -0.40 -0.49
CA SER A 106 -11.98 -1.65 0.20
C SER A 106 -13.22 -1.53 1.09
N ASN A 107 -13.62 -2.67 1.67
CA ASN A 107 -14.66 -2.71 2.70
C ASN A 107 -14.12 -2.45 4.12
N ALA A 108 -12.89 -2.01 4.28
CA ALA A 108 -12.29 -1.72 5.57
C ALA A 108 -13.00 -0.55 6.27
N VAL A 109 -13.24 -0.71 7.58
CA VAL A 109 -13.98 0.27 8.39
C VAL A 109 -13.05 1.22 9.16
N ASN A 110 -11.76 0.90 9.25
CA ASN A 110 -10.76 1.70 9.97
C ASN A 110 -10.17 2.86 9.14
N VAL A 111 -10.58 2.98 7.89
CA VAL A 111 -10.16 4.05 6.99
C VAL A 111 -11.39 4.74 6.41
N GLU A 112 -11.31 6.03 6.21
CA GLU A 112 -12.43 6.84 5.76
C GLU A 112 -12.94 6.40 4.38
N GLY A 113 -14.23 6.05 4.31
CA GLY A 113 -14.85 5.57 3.08
C GLY A 113 -14.24 4.28 2.51
N GLY A 114 -13.47 3.52 3.30
CA GLY A 114 -12.75 2.35 2.84
C GLY A 114 -11.58 2.66 1.91
N ARG A 115 -11.14 3.91 1.84
CA ARG A 115 -10.12 4.40 0.91
C ARG A 115 -8.79 4.65 1.59
N VAL A 116 -7.71 4.20 0.95
CA VAL A 116 -6.33 4.48 1.35
C VAL A 116 -5.56 5.03 0.17
N ALA A 117 -4.83 6.11 0.39
CA ALA A 117 -3.90 6.65 -0.59
C ALA A 117 -2.50 6.07 -0.37
N LEU A 118 -1.99 5.36 -1.37
CA LEU A 118 -0.61 4.88 -1.42
C LEU A 118 0.20 5.82 -2.30
N LYS A 119 1.44 6.05 -1.94
CA LYS A 119 2.32 6.96 -2.69
C LYS A 119 3.56 6.24 -3.15
N ILE A 120 3.99 6.55 -4.37
CA ILE A 120 5.31 6.21 -4.87
C ILE A 120 6.07 7.49 -5.18
N LYS A 121 7.33 7.50 -4.82
CA LYS A 121 8.26 8.61 -5.07
C LYS A 121 9.63 8.08 -5.50
N GLY A 122 10.44 8.97 -6.07
CA GLY A 122 11.78 8.65 -6.53
C GLY A 122 12.12 9.45 -7.78
N GLU A 123 13.14 9.00 -8.49
CA GLU A 123 13.57 9.63 -9.74
C GLU A 123 14.10 8.58 -10.71
N VAL A 124 13.64 8.66 -11.95
CA VAL A 124 14.19 7.89 -13.06
C VAL A 124 15.15 8.77 -13.83
N ILE A 125 16.41 8.36 -13.89
CA ILE A 125 17.43 9.05 -14.68
C ILE A 125 17.69 8.32 -15.99
N SER A 126 17.97 9.07 -17.05
CA SER A 126 18.39 8.50 -18.33
C SER A 126 19.90 8.24 -18.36
N LYS A 127 20.33 7.33 -19.24
CA LYS A 127 21.77 7.11 -19.48
C LYS A 127 22.50 8.38 -19.90
N GLU A 128 21.85 9.23 -20.67
CA GLU A 128 22.42 10.52 -21.09
C GLU A 128 22.71 11.43 -19.90
N SER A 129 21.80 11.45 -18.91
CA SER A 129 21.99 12.22 -17.69
C SER A 129 23.17 11.72 -16.86
N ILE A 130 23.41 10.42 -16.82
CA ILE A 130 24.56 9.81 -16.14
C ILE A 130 25.86 10.21 -16.84
N ASN A 131 25.91 10.12 -18.15
CA ASN A 131 27.09 10.48 -18.93
C ASN A 131 27.46 11.98 -18.77
N ILE A 132 26.47 12.84 -18.67
CA ILE A 132 26.70 14.29 -18.42
C ILE A 132 27.26 14.52 -17.02
N LEU A 133 26.75 13.82 -16.01
CA LEU A 133 27.24 13.91 -14.63
C LEU A 133 28.67 13.39 -14.49
N GLU A 134 29.00 12.26 -15.10
CA GLU A 134 30.34 11.70 -15.13
C GLU A 134 31.32 12.62 -15.85
N LYS A 135 30.92 13.16 -17.01
CA LYS A 135 31.72 14.12 -17.77
C LYS A 135 31.99 15.41 -17.00
N LYS A 136 31.02 15.88 -16.22
CA LYS A 136 31.18 17.05 -15.36
C LYS A 136 32.15 16.84 -14.21
N GLN A 137 32.20 15.61 -13.67
CA GLN A 137 33.15 15.25 -12.61
C GLN A 137 34.57 14.99 -13.13
N SER A 138 34.74 14.65 -14.39
CA SER A 138 36.05 14.36 -15.01
C SER A 138 36.74 15.58 -15.61
N LEU A 139 36.09 16.78 -15.59
CA LEU A 139 36.71 18.00 -16.04
C LEU A 139 37.78 18.46 -15.03
N PRO A 140 39.05 18.64 -15.46
CA PRO A 140 40.09 19.15 -14.57
C PRO A 140 39.71 20.57 -14.13
N THR A 141 39.71 20.80 -12.82
CA THR A 141 39.65 22.15 -12.28
C THR A 141 40.91 22.88 -12.72
N SER A 142 40.79 23.75 -13.71
CA SER A 142 41.88 24.66 -14.04
C SER A 142 42.02 25.66 -12.90
N ASN A 143 43.02 25.44 -12.05
CA ASN A 143 43.44 26.47 -11.10
C ASN A 143 44.12 27.60 -11.86
N PHE A 144 43.46 28.70 -11.82
CA PHE A 144 44.14 29.98 -12.11
C PHE A 144 44.65 30.59 -10.81
#